data_0569e2d0b4d798033e0ff256bd9b2598
#
_entry.id   0569e2d0b4d798033e0ff256bd9b2598
#
_cell.length_a   1.000
_cell.length_b   1.000
_cell.length_c   1.000
_cell.angle_alpha   90.00
_cell.angle_beta   90.00
_cell.angle_gamma   90.00
#
_symmetry.space_group_name_H-M   'P 1'
#
loop_
_entity.id
_entity.type
_entity.pdbx_description
1 polymer ?
#
loop_
_entity_poly.entity_id
_entity_poly.type
_entity_poly.pdbx_seq_one_letter_code
_entity_poly.pdbx_strand_id
1 'polypeptide(L)'
;MAGPRRRVLCNLHVYLLNGRFYVPTMVRLENGAWAEALPVVVVPEADRQELAAALEAARQHCGLAKGDLTFWGRDGEGVYSHAEALWSVYWYSDGTLAIVPERHVPTRRDPVSGDVLDGGWADVREW
;
A
#
# COMPACT_ATOMS: atom_id res chain seq x y z
N MET A 1 -13.98 21.95 21.30
CA MET A 1 -12.56 22.01 20.92
C MET A 1 -12.14 20.66 20.35
N ALA A 2 -11.60 20.68 19.16
CA ALA A 2 -11.10 19.45 18.56
C ALA A 2 -9.83 19.00 19.29
N GLY A 3 -9.74 17.70 19.60
CA GLY A 3 -8.51 17.13 20.13
C GLY A 3 -7.37 17.23 19.12
N PRO A 4 -6.13 16.89 19.53
CA PRO A 4 -5.00 16.89 18.62
C PRO A 4 -5.29 15.96 17.43
N ARG A 5 -5.02 16.44 16.23
CA ARG A 5 -5.19 15.63 15.03
C ARG A 5 -4.18 14.49 15.05
N ARG A 6 -4.68 13.27 14.89
CA ARG A 6 -3.80 12.12 14.71
C ARG A 6 -3.13 12.22 13.34
N ARG A 7 -1.87 11.82 13.28
CA ARG A 7 -1.10 11.78 12.04
C ARG A 7 -0.88 10.34 11.64
N VAL A 8 -0.79 10.10 10.35
CA VAL A 8 -0.39 8.79 9.83
C VAL A 8 1.12 8.64 10.01
N LEU A 9 1.53 7.71 10.86
CA LEU A 9 2.94 7.39 11.06
C LEU A 9 3.43 6.38 10.04
N CYS A 10 2.55 5.47 9.60
CA CYS A 10 2.88 4.43 8.66
C CYS A 10 1.64 4.05 7.86
N ASN A 11 1.82 3.90 6.56
CA ASN A 11 0.81 3.36 5.67
C ASN A 11 1.42 2.15 4.96
N LEU A 12 0.89 0.95 5.25
CA LEU A 12 1.30 -0.27 4.56
C LEU A 12 0.25 -0.66 3.53
N HIS A 13 0.71 -1.29 2.47
CA HIS A 13 -0.15 -1.92 1.47
C HIS A 13 0.00 -3.43 1.53
N VAL A 14 -1.12 -4.14 1.41
CA VAL A 14 -1.15 -5.61 1.33
C VAL A 14 -1.97 -6.00 0.12
N TYR A 15 -1.32 -6.62 -0.85
CA TYR A 15 -1.98 -7.12 -2.07
C TYR A 15 -2.22 -8.62 -1.95
N LEU A 16 -3.36 -9.08 -2.45
CA LEU A 16 -3.66 -10.50 -2.58
C LEU A 16 -3.73 -10.86 -4.07
N LEU A 17 -2.92 -11.81 -4.48
CA LEU A 17 -2.90 -12.29 -5.87
C LEU A 17 -2.46 -13.76 -5.90
N ASN A 18 -3.26 -14.60 -6.52
CA ASN A 18 -2.95 -16.02 -6.75
C ASN A 18 -2.56 -16.77 -5.47
N GLY A 19 -3.30 -16.56 -4.40
CA GLY A 19 -3.09 -17.25 -3.12
C GLY A 19 -1.87 -16.77 -2.34
N ARG A 20 -1.36 -15.57 -2.64
CA ARG A 20 -0.21 -14.98 -1.95
C ARG A 20 -0.47 -13.53 -1.59
N PHE A 21 0.00 -13.14 -0.40
CA PHE A 21 0.05 -11.74 -0.02
C PHE A 21 1.39 -11.14 -0.40
N TYR A 22 1.36 -9.92 -0.91
CA TYR A 22 2.54 -9.13 -1.25
C TYR A 22 2.58 -7.91 -0.35
N VAL A 23 3.63 -7.78 0.44
CA VAL A 23 3.80 -6.68 1.39
C VAL A 23 5.07 -5.91 1.01
N PRO A 24 4.94 -4.81 0.28
CA PRO A 24 6.11 -3.98 -0.07
C PRO A 24 6.59 -3.16 1.11
N THR A 25 7.84 -2.72 1.05
CA THR A 25 8.37 -1.73 1.98
C THR A 25 7.79 -0.37 1.62
N MET A 26 7.22 0.33 2.59
CA MET A 26 6.65 1.66 2.37
C MET A 26 7.62 2.73 2.80
N VAL A 27 7.86 3.68 1.91
CA VAL A 27 8.76 4.80 2.17
C VAL A 27 8.02 6.12 1.95
N ARG A 28 8.42 7.14 2.69
CA ARG A 28 7.86 8.47 2.55
C ARG A 28 8.81 9.34 1.74
N LEU A 29 8.32 9.90 0.67
CA LEU A 29 9.07 10.80 -0.21
C LEU A 29 9.13 12.21 0.38
N GLU A 30 10.03 13.04 -0.15
CA GLU A 30 10.19 14.42 0.32
C GLU A 30 8.91 15.24 0.21
N ASN A 31 8.10 14.97 -0.82
CA ASN A 31 6.82 15.63 -1.01
C ASN A 31 5.71 15.14 -0.08
N GLY A 32 6.02 14.20 0.82
CA GLY A 32 5.06 13.62 1.76
C GLY A 32 4.26 12.44 1.22
N ALA A 33 4.42 12.09 -0.05
CA ALA A 33 3.76 10.94 -0.64
C ALA A 33 4.38 9.61 -0.16
N TRP A 34 3.58 8.56 -0.11
CA TRP A 34 4.05 7.21 0.18
C TRP A 34 4.35 6.48 -1.12
N ALA A 35 5.45 5.73 -1.13
CA ALA A 35 5.86 4.94 -2.29
C ALA A 35 6.19 3.51 -1.86
N GLU A 36 5.98 2.59 -2.77
CA GLU A 36 6.28 1.17 -2.57
C GLU A 36 7.69 0.86 -3.08
N ALA A 37 8.50 0.25 -2.23
CA ALA A 37 9.90 -0.04 -2.52
C ALA A 37 10.23 -1.50 -2.18
N LEU A 38 11.39 -1.94 -2.63
CA LEU A 38 11.93 -3.23 -2.25
C LEU A 38 12.55 -3.15 -0.85
N PRO A 39 12.59 -4.25 -0.09
CA PRO A 39 12.10 -5.58 -0.46
C PRO A 39 10.58 -5.72 -0.36
N VAL A 40 10.03 -6.65 -1.13
CA VAL A 40 8.64 -7.07 -1.02
C VAL A 40 8.62 -8.46 -0.39
N VAL A 41 7.88 -8.60 0.71
CA VAL A 41 7.71 -9.89 1.36
C VAL A 41 6.51 -10.59 0.74
N VAL A 42 6.69 -11.82 0.30
CA VAL A 42 5.63 -12.65 -0.28
C VAL A 42 5.28 -13.75 0.71
N VAL A 43 4.00 -13.82 1.09
CA VAL A 43 3.52 -14.73 2.13
C VAL A 43 2.37 -15.57 1.57
N PRO A 44 2.36 -16.92 1.76
CA PRO A 44 1.20 -17.73 1.39
C PRO A 44 -0.06 -17.25 2.11
N GLU A 45 -1.18 -17.22 1.41
CA GLU A 45 -2.46 -16.76 1.96
C GLU A 45 -2.88 -17.56 3.20
N ALA A 46 -2.54 -18.85 3.23
CA ALA A 46 -2.88 -19.72 4.34
C ALA A 46 -2.03 -19.48 5.59
N ASP A 47 -0.91 -18.78 5.50
CA ASP A 47 0.01 -18.60 6.63
C ASP A 47 -0.20 -17.22 7.28
N ARG A 48 -1.17 -17.16 8.18
CA ARG A 48 -1.51 -15.92 8.88
C ARG A 48 -0.45 -15.45 9.87
N GLN A 49 0.31 -16.37 10.45
CA GLN A 49 1.40 -16.02 11.36
C GLN A 49 2.54 -15.36 10.62
N GLU A 50 2.89 -15.88 9.46
CA GLU A 50 3.92 -15.26 8.62
C GLU A 50 3.48 -13.90 8.09
N LEU A 51 2.20 -13.74 7.76
CA LEU A 51 1.66 -12.44 7.36
C LEU A 51 1.78 -11.43 8.50
N ALA A 52 1.42 -11.80 9.71
CA ALA A 52 1.54 -10.93 10.87
C ALA A 52 2.99 -10.50 11.11
N ALA A 53 3.95 -11.42 10.99
CA ALA A 53 5.37 -11.13 11.11
C ALA A 53 5.85 -10.19 9.99
N ALA A 54 5.38 -10.40 8.77
CA ALA A 54 5.73 -9.54 7.63
C ALA A 54 5.20 -8.12 7.83
N LEU A 55 3.98 -7.96 8.32
CA LEU A 55 3.39 -6.65 8.60
C LEU A 55 4.15 -5.93 9.71
N GLU A 56 4.54 -6.62 10.76
CA GLU A 56 5.31 -6.03 11.85
C GLU A 56 6.69 -5.58 11.38
N ALA A 57 7.38 -6.39 10.58
CA ALA A 57 8.66 -6.03 9.99
C ALA A 57 8.52 -4.82 9.06
N ALA A 58 7.50 -4.81 8.23
CA ALA A 58 7.25 -3.68 7.32
C ALA A 58 6.95 -2.39 8.10
N ARG A 59 6.22 -2.49 9.21
CA ARG A 59 5.94 -1.35 10.07
C ARG A 59 7.22 -0.76 10.68
N GLN A 60 8.15 -1.62 11.13
CA GLN A 60 9.41 -1.17 11.71
C GLN A 60 10.28 -0.41 10.71
N HIS A 61 10.19 -0.75 9.43
CA HIS A 61 10.97 -0.10 8.37
C HIS A 61 10.19 1.00 7.64
N CYS A 62 8.97 1.24 8.03
CA CYS A 62 8.07 2.16 7.34
C CYS A 62 8.58 3.60 7.42
N GLY A 63 8.62 4.26 6.28
CA GLY A 63 9.02 5.65 6.19
C GLY A 63 10.53 5.90 6.22
N LEU A 64 11.32 4.87 6.43
CA LEU A 64 12.78 5.00 6.52
C LEU A 64 13.39 4.92 5.11
N ALA A 65 13.33 6.01 4.37
CA ALA A 65 13.98 6.13 3.08
C ALA A 65 15.39 6.71 3.28
N LYS A 66 16.41 5.84 3.28
CA LYS A 66 17.80 6.26 3.37
C LYS A 66 18.61 5.57 2.27
N GLY A 67 19.39 6.35 1.53
CA GLY A 67 20.25 5.84 0.50
C GLY A 67 19.53 5.61 -0.82
N ASP A 68 20.07 4.73 -1.64
CA ASP A 68 19.52 4.42 -2.95
C ASP A 68 18.22 3.64 -2.80
N LEU A 69 17.12 4.23 -3.27
CA LEU A 69 15.80 3.67 -3.19
C LEU A 69 15.50 2.89 -4.47
N THR A 70 15.20 1.60 -4.33
CA THR A 70 14.73 0.79 -5.45
C THR A 70 13.22 0.63 -5.33
N PHE A 71 12.49 1.22 -6.26
CA PHE A 71 11.04 1.12 -6.28
C PHE A 71 10.59 -0.26 -6.74
N TRP A 72 9.46 -0.71 -6.21
CA TRP A 72 8.88 -1.98 -6.60
C TRP A 72 8.15 -1.84 -7.94
N GLY A 73 8.57 -2.65 -8.92
CA GLY A 73 7.96 -2.67 -10.25
C GLY A 73 6.67 -3.49 -10.29
N ARG A 74 5.71 -3.15 -9.44
CA ARG A 74 4.47 -3.91 -9.28
C ARG A 74 3.67 -4.06 -10.56
N ASP A 75 3.74 -3.09 -11.46
CA ASP A 75 3.02 -3.14 -12.74
C ASP A 75 3.68 -4.13 -13.70
N GLY A 76 5.01 -4.24 -13.65
CA GLY A 76 5.75 -5.25 -14.43
C GLY A 76 5.45 -6.67 -13.98
N GLU A 77 5.15 -6.86 -12.70
CA GLU A 77 4.75 -8.15 -12.14
C GLU A 77 3.23 -8.40 -12.26
N GLY A 78 2.48 -7.39 -12.66
CA GLY A 78 1.03 -7.47 -12.77
C GLY A 78 0.27 -7.46 -11.45
N VAL A 79 0.96 -7.25 -10.34
CA VAL A 79 0.32 -7.30 -9.01
C VAL A 79 -0.67 -6.17 -8.84
N TYR A 80 -0.28 -4.95 -9.17
CA TYR A 80 -1.15 -3.79 -9.02
C TYR A 80 -2.42 -3.90 -9.88
N SER A 81 -2.26 -4.34 -11.12
CA SER A 81 -3.36 -4.40 -12.09
C SER A 81 -4.27 -5.61 -11.89
N HIS A 82 -3.74 -6.72 -11.37
CA HIS A 82 -4.44 -8.00 -11.31
C HIS A 82 -4.74 -8.49 -9.90
N ALA A 83 -4.35 -7.76 -8.87
CA ALA A 83 -4.62 -8.16 -7.49
C ALA A 83 -6.12 -8.37 -7.26
N GLU A 84 -6.44 -9.43 -6.54
CA GLU A 84 -7.81 -9.76 -6.17
C GLU A 84 -8.33 -8.83 -5.07
N ALA A 85 -7.41 -8.35 -4.22
CA ALA A 85 -7.74 -7.44 -3.14
C ALA A 85 -6.50 -6.63 -2.77
N LEU A 86 -6.76 -5.46 -2.20
CA LEU A 86 -5.75 -4.57 -1.64
C LEU A 86 -6.29 -3.98 -0.36
N TRP A 87 -5.48 -4.01 0.69
CA TRP A 87 -5.79 -3.33 1.95
C TRP A 87 -4.73 -2.30 2.23
N SER A 88 -5.15 -1.12 2.71
CA SER A 88 -4.26 -0.13 3.31
C SER A 88 -4.33 -0.26 4.82
N VAL A 89 -3.18 -0.29 5.46
CA VAL A 89 -3.06 -0.38 6.91
C VAL A 89 -2.42 0.90 7.42
N TYR A 90 -3.16 1.67 8.21
CA TYR A 90 -2.70 2.95 8.72
C TYR A 90 -2.42 2.84 10.21
N TRP A 91 -1.21 3.23 10.63
CA TRP A 91 -0.88 3.46 12.03
C TRP A 91 -0.87 4.95 12.29
N TYR A 92 -1.55 5.35 13.36
CA TYR A 92 -1.71 6.75 13.71
C TYR A 92 -0.88 7.11 14.94
N SER A 93 -0.60 8.42 15.09
CA SER A 93 0.20 8.95 16.18
C SER A 93 -0.42 8.77 17.57
N ASP A 94 -1.73 8.50 17.64
CA ASP A 94 -2.42 8.20 18.89
C ASP A 94 -2.37 6.72 19.29
N GLY A 95 -1.64 5.90 18.52
CA GLY A 95 -1.53 4.45 18.77
C GLY A 95 -2.66 3.62 18.15
N THR A 96 -3.59 4.24 17.47
CA THR A 96 -4.67 3.50 16.81
C THR A 96 -4.26 2.98 15.44
N LEU A 97 -4.97 1.97 14.98
CA LEU A 97 -4.74 1.25 13.72
C LEU A 97 -6.04 1.19 12.95
N ALA A 98 -5.98 1.43 11.64
CA ALA A 98 -7.10 1.22 10.74
C ALA A 98 -6.69 0.33 9.59
N ILE A 99 -7.49 -0.69 9.29
CA ILE A 99 -7.33 -1.54 8.12
C ILE A 99 -8.47 -1.21 7.17
N VAL A 100 -8.12 -0.69 6.01
CA VAL A 100 -9.10 -0.17 5.06
C VAL A 100 -9.01 -0.97 3.76
N PRO A 101 -10.06 -1.73 3.41
CA PRO A 101 -10.09 -2.35 2.10
C PRO A 101 -10.21 -1.30 1.01
N GLU A 102 -9.59 -1.55 -0.12
CA GLU A 102 -9.68 -0.68 -1.27
C GLU A 102 -10.46 -1.36 -2.38
N ARG A 103 -11.06 -0.57 -3.26
CA ARG A 103 -11.73 -1.09 -4.44
C ARG A 103 -10.93 -0.83 -5.69
N HIS A 104 -11.05 -1.70 -6.66
CA HIS A 104 -10.46 -1.50 -7.95
C HIS A 104 -11.26 -0.48 -8.75
N VAL A 105 -10.56 0.55 -9.26
CA VAL A 105 -11.15 1.59 -10.10
C VAL A 105 -10.80 1.28 -11.55
N PRO A 106 -11.81 1.16 -12.45
CA PRO A 106 -11.53 0.91 -13.86
C PRO A 106 -10.69 2.02 -14.48
N THR A 107 -9.74 1.64 -15.31
CA THR A 107 -8.91 2.60 -16.01
C THR A 107 -9.74 3.37 -17.05
N ARG A 108 -9.65 4.70 -16.99
CA ARG A 108 -10.29 5.59 -17.94
C ARG A 108 -9.23 6.50 -18.55
N ARG A 109 -9.27 6.60 -19.88
CA ARG A 109 -8.29 7.39 -20.62
C ARG A 109 -8.96 8.51 -21.39
N ASP A 110 -8.23 9.60 -21.58
CA ASP A 110 -8.63 10.67 -22.49
C ASP A 110 -8.66 10.12 -23.93
N PRO A 111 -9.78 10.25 -24.66
CA PRO A 111 -9.88 9.69 -26.03
C PRO A 111 -8.98 10.40 -27.04
N VAL A 112 -8.51 11.61 -26.75
CA VAL A 112 -7.67 12.39 -27.65
C VAL A 112 -6.18 12.20 -27.34
N SER A 113 -5.77 12.38 -26.08
CA SER A 113 -4.37 12.31 -25.68
C SER A 113 -3.89 10.91 -25.32
N GLY A 114 -4.81 10.02 -24.94
CA GLY A 114 -4.50 8.71 -24.40
C GLY A 114 -4.03 8.74 -22.94
N ASP A 115 -4.02 9.89 -22.32
CA ASP A 115 -3.59 10.03 -20.92
C ASP A 115 -4.57 9.33 -19.97
N VAL A 116 -4.04 8.76 -18.90
CA VAL A 116 -4.84 8.12 -17.86
C VAL A 116 -5.50 9.22 -17.03
N LEU A 117 -6.83 9.26 -17.04
CA LEU A 117 -7.62 10.19 -16.25
C LEU A 117 -7.99 9.60 -14.90
N ASP A 118 -8.14 8.28 -14.85
CA ASP A 118 -8.67 7.57 -13.68
C ASP A 118 -8.24 6.11 -13.73
N GLY A 119 -8.22 5.46 -12.57
CA GLY A 119 -7.85 4.05 -12.48
C GLY A 119 -7.10 3.73 -11.21
N GLY A 120 -6.79 2.44 -11.02
CA GLY A 120 -6.05 1.95 -9.87
C GLY A 120 -6.95 1.55 -8.71
N TRP A 121 -6.61 1.95 -7.51
CA TRP A 121 -7.30 1.57 -6.29
C TRP A 121 -7.74 2.79 -5.50
N ALA A 122 -8.94 2.74 -4.95
CA ALA A 122 -9.50 3.80 -4.13
C ALA A 122 -9.95 3.27 -2.77
N ASP A 123 -9.80 4.08 -1.75
CA ASP A 123 -10.22 3.78 -0.40
C ASP A 123 -11.75 3.64 -0.34
N VAL A 124 -12.25 2.51 0.16
CA VAL A 124 -13.70 2.22 0.19
C VAL A 124 -14.47 3.25 1.00
N ARG A 125 -13.89 3.79 2.05
CA ARG A 125 -14.60 4.76 2.90
C ARG A 125 -14.73 6.16 2.28
N GLU A 126 -14.14 6.40 1.14
CA GLU A 126 -14.26 7.67 0.41
C GLU A 126 -15.50 7.74 -0.51
N TRP A 127 -16.41 6.82 -0.36
CA TRP A 127 -17.60 6.68 -1.22
C TRP A 127 -18.83 7.34 -0.60
#